data_9c9c48e455388aba8a9423cef1edb447
#
_entry.id   9c9c48e455388aba8a9423cef1edb447
#
_cell.length_a   1.000
_cell.length_b   1.000
_cell.length_c   1.000
_cell.angle_alpha   90.00
_cell.angle_beta   90.00
_cell.angle_gamma   90.00
#
_symmetry.space_group_name_H-M   'P 1'
#
loop_
_entity.id
_entity.type
_entity.pdbx_description
1 polymer ?
#
loop_
_entity_poly.entity_id
_entity_poly.type
_entity_poly.pdbx_seq_one_letter_code
_entity_poly.pdbx_strand_id
1 'polypeptide(L)'
;MARSRVVLSAAIVMAAALAVPLHAPLHAQEAGHVKVARGTVQIERAGQKTPAAVGAAVQAGDVVSTGPDGSVGITFLDNSLLSAGPNSVLALDRFAFDSTTHQGSFESSLRTGTLAVVSGKLAKQSPEAMKVRTPAAVLGVRGTEFLVRTGDPKKD
;
A
#
# COMPACT_ATOMS: atom_id res chain seq x y z
N MET A 1 -55.96 44.52 -49.50
CA MET A 1 -55.77 43.10 -49.23
C MET A 1 -54.27 42.84 -48.92
N ALA A 2 -53.88 42.84 -47.66
CA ALA A 2 -52.51 42.62 -47.23
C ALA A 2 -52.45 41.30 -46.48
N ARG A 3 -51.72 40.36 -46.99
CA ARG A 3 -51.44 39.04 -46.31
C ARG A 3 -50.09 39.13 -45.58
N SER A 4 -50.18 39.35 -44.26
CA SER A 4 -49.03 39.24 -43.38
C SER A 4 -48.58 37.77 -43.27
N ARG A 5 -47.35 37.50 -43.64
CA ARG A 5 -46.67 36.25 -43.37
C ARG A 5 -45.88 36.39 -42.06
N VAL A 6 -46.34 35.73 -41.01
CA VAL A 6 -45.61 35.59 -39.76
C VAL A 6 -44.56 34.50 -39.96
N VAL A 7 -43.29 34.88 -39.90
CA VAL A 7 -42.15 33.93 -39.92
C VAL A 7 -41.87 33.56 -38.48
N LEU A 8 -42.18 32.32 -38.13
CA LEU A 8 -41.91 31.77 -36.81
C LEU A 8 -40.46 31.23 -36.80
N SER A 9 -39.58 32.02 -36.20
CA SER A 9 -38.17 31.57 -36.00
C SER A 9 -38.11 30.62 -34.81
N ALA A 10 -37.91 29.34 -35.06
CA ALA A 10 -37.64 28.37 -34.05
C ALA A 10 -36.18 28.48 -33.60
N ALA A 11 -35.94 28.99 -32.40
CA ALA A 11 -34.62 28.96 -31.76
C ALA A 11 -34.36 27.56 -31.20
N ILE A 12 -33.45 26.82 -31.83
CA ILE A 12 -32.94 25.54 -31.32
C ILE A 12 -31.91 25.84 -30.22
N VAL A 13 -32.31 25.67 -28.97
CA VAL A 13 -31.41 25.73 -27.83
C VAL A 13 -30.68 24.38 -27.76
N MET A 14 -29.43 24.33 -28.21
CA MET A 14 -28.56 23.19 -28.15
C MET A 14 -27.96 23.13 -26.72
N ALA A 15 -28.55 22.31 -25.85
CA ALA A 15 -28.04 22.03 -24.52
C ALA A 15 -26.81 21.13 -24.66
N ALA A 16 -25.61 21.72 -24.58
CA ALA A 16 -24.36 20.97 -24.46
C ALA A 16 -24.29 20.35 -23.06
N ALA A 17 -24.62 19.06 -22.97
CA ALA A 17 -24.39 18.28 -21.75
C ALA A 17 -22.88 18.13 -21.53
N LEU A 18 -22.33 18.88 -20.60
CA LEU A 18 -20.99 18.68 -20.07
C LEU A 18 -20.97 17.33 -19.33
N ALA A 19 -20.53 16.28 -20.04
CA ALA A 19 -20.21 15.02 -19.42
C ALA A 19 -18.93 15.21 -18.58
N VAL A 20 -19.09 15.45 -17.29
CA VAL A 20 -18.00 15.43 -16.32
C VAL A 20 -17.59 13.95 -16.16
N PRO A 21 -16.37 13.56 -16.55
CA PRO A 21 -15.93 12.19 -16.30
C PRO A 21 -15.88 11.97 -14.79
N LEU A 22 -16.72 11.10 -14.28
CA LEU A 22 -16.68 10.61 -12.92
C LEU A 22 -15.38 9.76 -12.80
N HIS A 23 -14.28 10.41 -12.40
CA HIS A 23 -13.07 9.68 -12.02
C HIS A 23 -13.39 9.00 -10.69
N ALA A 24 -13.80 7.75 -10.74
CA ALA A 24 -13.83 6.92 -9.54
C ALA A 24 -12.41 6.87 -8.97
N PRO A 25 -12.19 7.19 -7.70
CA PRO A 25 -10.88 7.06 -7.09
C PRO A 25 -10.44 5.61 -7.24
N LEU A 26 -9.30 5.39 -7.86
CA LEU A 26 -8.64 4.08 -7.87
C LEU A 26 -8.27 3.80 -6.42
N HIS A 27 -9.15 3.10 -5.69
CA HIS A 27 -8.81 2.67 -4.34
C HIS A 27 -7.63 1.71 -4.46
N ALA A 28 -6.48 2.11 -3.91
CA ALA A 28 -5.36 1.21 -3.78
C ALA A 28 -5.85 -0.03 -3.02
N GLN A 29 -5.59 -1.20 -3.58
CA GLN A 29 -6.04 -2.46 -3.00
C GLN A 29 -5.43 -2.62 -1.60
N GLU A 30 -6.26 -2.96 -0.63
CA GLU A 30 -5.80 -3.32 0.70
C GLU A 30 -4.80 -4.49 0.59
N ALA A 31 -3.64 -4.32 1.22
CA ALA A 31 -2.59 -5.34 1.24
C ALA A 31 -2.68 -6.21 2.49
N GLY A 32 -3.18 -5.66 3.58
CA GLY A 32 -3.27 -6.31 4.88
C GLY A 32 -3.72 -5.35 5.97
N HIS A 33 -3.54 -5.74 7.20
CA HIS A 33 -3.94 -4.94 8.37
C HIS A 33 -2.95 -5.08 9.52
N VAL A 34 -2.90 -4.04 10.35
CA VAL A 34 -2.12 -4.03 11.58
C VAL A 34 -2.71 -5.01 12.58
N LYS A 35 -1.94 -6.01 12.97
CA LYS A 35 -2.33 -7.03 13.95
C LYS A 35 -1.92 -6.67 15.37
N VAL A 36 -0.74 -6.03 15.49
CA VAL A 36 -0.17 -5.56 16.75
C VAL A 36 0.42 -4.20 16.53
N ALA A 37 0.16 -3.26 17.43
CA ALA A 37 0.83 -1.97 17.50
C ALA A 37 1.13 -1.67 18.97
N ARG A 38 2.37 -1.36 19.29
CA ARG A 38 2.83 -0.99 20.62
C ARG A 38 3.71 0.24 20.53
N GLY A 39 3.62 1.11 21.53
CA GLY A 39 4.35 2.38 21.54
C GLY A 39 3.97 3.27 20.36
N THR A 40 4.94 4.05 19.89
CA THR A 40 4.73 4.98 18.79
C THR A 40 4.84 4.25 17.44
N VAL A 41 3.72 4.15 16.71
CA VAL A 41 3.66 3.59 15.37
C VAL A 41 2.80 4.49 14.48
N GLN A 42 3.31 4.79 13.29
CA GLN A 42 2.62 5.64 12.30
C GLN A 42 2.61 4.98 10.92
N ILE A 43 1.53 5.23 10.19
CA ILE A 43 1.41 4.92 8.76
C ILE A 43 1.38 6.24 8.00
N GLU A 44 2.30 6.40 7.06
CA GLU A 44 2.33 7.52 6.12
C GLU A 44 1.77 7.05 4.77
N ARG A 45 0.71 7.72 4.32
CA ARG A 45 0.05 7.47 3.03
C ARG A 45 -0.10 8.78 2.29
N ALA A 46 0.43 8.87 1.08
CA ALA A 46 0.38 10.08 0.26
C ALA A 46 0.85 11.35 1.02
N GLY A 47 1.93 11.23 1.81
CA GLY A 47 2.49 12.31 2.62
C GLY A 47 1.74 12.63 3.92
N GLN A 48 0.62 11.97 4.19
CA GLN A 48 -0.16 12.14 5.42
C GLN A 48 0.17 11.03 6.42
N LYS A 49 0.56 11.43 7.64
CA LYS A 49 0.89 10.51 8.74
C LYS A 49 -0.32 10.35 9.68
N THR A 50 -0.65 9.11 9.95
CA THR A 50 -1.70 8.74 10.91
C THR A 50 -1.17 7.71 11.90
N PRO A 51 -1.59 7.74 13.18
CA PRO A 51 -1.25 6.67 14.11
C PRO A 51 -1.76 5.33 13.62
N ALA A 52 -0.93 4.29 13.72
CA ALA A 52 -1.31 2.93 13.37
C ALA A 52 -2.05 2.28 14.56
N ALA A 53 -3.33 2.07 14.42
CA ALA A 53 -4.12 1.28 15.38
C ALA A 53 -4.22 -0.18 14.92
N VAL A 54 -4.45 -1.09 15.87
CA VAL A 54 -4.80 -2.49 15.56
C VAL A 54 -6.07 -2.50 14.69
N GLY A 55 -6.04 -3.25 13.60
CA GLY A 55 -7.10 -3.30 12.59
C GLY A 55 -6.97 -2.26 11.48
N ALA A 56 -6.04 -1.29 11.58
CA ALA A 56 -5.81 -0.33 10.49
C ALA A 56 -5.35 -1.04 9.22
N ALA A 57 -5.99 -0.72 8.09
CA ALA A 57 -5.64 -1.27 6.80
C ALA A 57 -4.32 -0.66 6.28
N VAL A 58 -3.46 -1.50 5.71
CA VAL A 58 -2.25 -1.09 5.01
C VAL A 58 -2.39 -1.38 3.52
N GLN A 59 -1.74 -0.55 2.69
CA GLN A 59 -1.81 -0.60 1.23
C GLN A 59 -0.42 -0.51 0.62
N ALA A 60 -0.29 -0.92 -0.63
CA ALA A 60 0.90 -0.60 -1.40
C ALA A 60 1.11 0.93 -1.47
N GLY A 61 2.34 1.38 -1.29
CA GLY A 61 2.70 2.79 -1.20
C GLY A 61 2.75 3.35 0.22
N ASP A 62 2.25 2.64 1.22
CA ASP A 62 2.34 3.06 2.62
C ASP A 62 3.78 2.94 3.14
N VAL A 63 4.14 3.83 4.03
CA VAL A 63 5.36 3.75 4.83
C VAL A 63 4.98 3.62 6.31
N VAL A 64 5.40 2.52 6.92
CA VAL A 64 5.17 2.27 8.35
C VAL A 64 6.42 2.61 9.12
N SER A 65 6.32 3.47 10.12
CA SER A 65 7.43 3.89 10.97
C SER A 65 7.14 3.62 12.44
N THR A 66 8.17 3.16 13.15
CA THR A 66 8.12 2.92 14.60
C THR A 66 9.08 3.84 15.32
N GLY A 67 8.69 4.35 16.49
CA GLY A 67 9.56 5.10 17.38
C GLY A 67 10.47 4.21 18.20
N PRO A 68 11.26 4.81 19.15
CA PRO A 68 12.19 4.07 20.02
C PRO A 68 11.52 3.03 20.91
N ASP A 69 10.25 3.25 21.24
CA ASP A 69 9.38 2.37 22.04
C ASP A 69 8.42 1.54 21.17
N GLY A 70 8.47 1.74 19.85
CA GLY A 70 7.49 1.22 18.91
C GLY A 70 7.77 -0.19 18.43
N SER A 71 6.71 -0.94 18.20
CA SER A 71 6.74 -2.19 17.44
C SER A 71 5.41 -2.41 16.74
N VAL A 72 5.45 -3.01 15.57
CA VAL A 72 4.26 -3.27 14.76
C VAL A 72 4.32 -4.67 14.15
N GLY A 73 3.20 -5.37 14.15
CA GLY A 73 2.98 -6.59 13.41
C GLY A 73 1.85 -6.40 12.40
N ILE A 74 2.11 -6.75 11.15
CA ILE A 74 1.18 -6.61 10.04
C ILE A 74 0.92 -7.98 9.44
N THR A 75 -0.35 -8.33 9.29
CA THR A 75 -0.78 -9.53 8.55
C THR A 75 -1.27 -9.11 7.18
N PHE A 76 -0.72 -9.73 6.15
CA PHE A 76 -1.10 -9.49 4.77
C PHE A 76 -2.16 -10.49 4.27
N LEU A 77 -2.81 -10.16 3.15
CA LEU A 77 -3.89 -10.98 2.59
C LEU A 77 -3.41 -12.39 2.15
N ASP A 78 -2.13 -12.55 1.86
CA ASP A 78 -1.50 -13.85 1.56
C ASP A 78 -1.09 -14.64 2.81
N ASN A 79 -1.45 -14.15 3.99
CA ASN A 79 -1.05 -14.65 5.31
C ASN A 79 0.45 -14.51 5.62
N SER A 80 1.17 -13.66 4.92
CA SER A 80 2.51 -13.22 5.36
C SER A 80 2.39 -12.36 6.63
N LEU A 81 3.38 -12.48 7.52
CA LEU A 81 3.52 -11.65 8.70
C LEU A 81 4.82 -10.86 8.61
N LEU A 82 4.71 -9.54 8.74
CA LEU A 82 5.85 -8.65 8.87
C LEU A 82 5.80 -7.98 10.24
N SER A 83 6.88 -8.11 11.00
CA SER A 83 7.01 -7.51 12.33
C SER A 83 8.22 -6.59 12.36
N ALA A 84 7.98 -5.29 12.53
CA ALA A 84 9.05 -4.29 12.66
C ALA A 84 9.28 -3.96 14.14
N GLY A 85 10.55 -3.91 14.52
CA GLY A 85 10.99 -3.52 15.86
C GLY A 85 11.11 -2.00 16.01
N PRO A 86 11.72 -1.51 17.12
CA PRO A 86 11.93 -0.09 17.36
C PRO A 86 12.79 0.59 16.28
N ASN A 87 12.56 1.88 16.08
CA ASN A 87 13.30 2.74 15.14
C ASN A 87 13.35 2.17 13.71
N SER A 88 12.26 1.55 13.27
CA SER A 88 12.17 0.95 11.95
C SER A 88 11.37 1.82 11.00
N VAL A 89 11.77 1.81 9.72
CA VAL A 89 11.03 2.43 8.62
C VAL A 89 10.87 1.38 7.52
N LEU A 90 9.64 0.92 7.35
CA LEU A 90 9.24 -0.11 6.39
C LEU A 90 8.34 0.51 5.33
N ALA A 91 8.76 0.50 4.08
CA ALA A 91 7.92 0.88 2.94
C ALA A 91 7.30 -0.37 2.31
N LEU A 92 6.02 -0.29 2.00
CA LEU A 92 5.27 -1.31 1.26
C LEU A 92 5.25 -0.91 -0.21
N ASP A 93 6.27 -1.31 -0.98
CA ASP A 93 6.48 -0.80 -2.35
C ASP A 93 5.44 -1.36 -3.33
N ARG A 94 5.14 -2.65 -3.20
CA ARG A 94 4.17 -3.35 -4.05
C ARG A 94 3.51 -4.50 -3.31
N PHE A 95 2.21 -4.62 -3.50
CA PHE A 95 1.46 -5.80 -3.09
C PHE A 95 0.37 -6.09 -4.11
N ALA A 96 0.37 -7.31 -4.63
CA ALA A 96 -0.69 -7.86 -5.46
C ALA A 96 -0.82 -9.34 -5.10
N PHE A 97 -2.03 -9.80 -4.84
CA PHE A 97 -2.28 -11.18 -4.46
C PHE A 97 -3.64 -11.65 -5.00
N ASP A 98 -3.63 -12.75 -5.72
CA ASP A 98 -4.82 -13.47 -6.15
C ASP A 98 -5.07 -14.64 -5.18
N SER A 99 -6.16 -14.57 -4.44
CA SER A 99 -6.51 -15.56 -3.42
C SER A 99 -6.88 -16.93 -4.00
N THR A 100 -7.21 -17.01 -5.29
CA THR A 100 -7.60 -18.24 -5.98
C THR A 100 -6.36 -18.98 -6.50
N THR A 101 -5.46 -18.27 -7.18
CA THR A 101 -4.26 -18.85 -7.78
C THR A 101 -3.06 -18.80 -6.88
N HIS A 102 -3.09 -18.00 -5.79
CA HIS A 102 -1.99 -17.65 -4.91
C HIS A 102 -0.81 -16.98 -5.63
N GLN A 103 -1.06 -16.44 -6.82
CA GLN A 103 -0.07 -15.70 -7.58
C GLN A 103 -0.09 -14.21 -7.21
N GLY A 104 1.01 -13.53 -7.49
CA GLY A 104 1.13 -12.12 -7.24
C GLY A 104 2.56 -11.64 -7.07
N SER A 105 2.73 -10.51 -6.40
CA SER A 105 4.02 -9.93 -6.06
C SER A 105 3.95 -9.18 -4.74
N PHE A 106 4.99 -9.30 -3.92
CA PHE A 106 5.14 -8.57 -2.69
C PHE A 106 6.56 -8.00 -2.61
N GLU A 107 6.66 -6.68 -2.65
CA GLU A 107 7.93 -5.98 -2.48
C GLU A 107 7.82 -4.99 -1.33
N SER A 108 8.76 -5.05 -0.41
CA SER A 108 8.89 -4.12 0.70
C SER A 108 10.33 -3.66 0.85
N SER A 109 10.54 -2.48 1.43
CA SER A 109 11.85 -1.89 1.67
C SER A 109 12.01 -1.56 3.15
N LEU A 110 12.95 -2.21 3.81
CA LEU A 110 13.38 -1.82 5.16
C LEU A 110 14.49 -0.79 5.03
N ARG A 111 14.17 0.47 5.30
CA ARG A 111 15.14 1.58 5.21
C ARG A 111 16.06 1.59 6.41
N THR A 112 15.52 1.44 7.61
CA THR A 112 16.24 1.35 8.87
C THR A 112 15.53 0.38 9.82
N GLY A 113 16.24 -0.14 10.81
CA GLY A 113 15.69 -0.90 11.90
C GLY A 113 15.74 -2.41 11.70
N THR A 114 14.75 -3.10 12.24
CA THR A 114 14.68 -4.56 12.26
C THR A 114 13.34 -5.03 11.75
N LEU A 115 13.34 -6.05 10.91
CA LEU A 115 12.15 -6.66 10.32
C LEU A 115 12.23 -8.19 10.43
N ALA A 116 11.27 -8.78 11.11
CA ALA A 116 11.02 -10.21 11.07
C ALA A 116 9.93 -10.49 10.02
N VAL A 117 10.14 -11.49 9.19
CA VAL A 117 9.25 -11.88 8.11
C VAL A 117 8.90 -13.34 8.25
N VAL A 118 7.61 -13.66 8.28
CA VAL A 118 7.08 -15.00 8.10
C VAL A 118 6.36 -15.05 6.78
N SER A 119 6.83 -15.87 5.85
CA SER A 119 6.30 -15.94 4.50
C SER A 119 4.94 -16.63 4.46
N GLY A 120 4.02 -16.06 3.66
CA GLY A 120 2.68 -16.57 3.43
C GLY A 120 2.55 -17.44 2.19
N LYS A 121 1.34 -17.44 1.64
CA LYS A 121 0.96 -18.27 0.47
C LYS A 121 1.72 -17.88 -0.79
N LEU A 122 1.96 -16.59 -0.99
CA LEU A 122 2.63 -16.07 -2.18
C LEU A 122 4.06 -16.59 -2.31
N ALA A 123 4.86 -16.48 -1.26
CA ALA A 123 6.24 -16.96 -1.28
C ALA A 123 6.35 -18.49 -1.30
N LYS A 124 5.36 -19.19 -0.78
CA LYS A 124 5.29 -20.66 -0.87
C LYS A 124 4.99 -21.13 -2.29
N GLN A 125 4.17 -20.38 -3.02
CA GLN A 125 3.86 -20.67 -4.43
C GLN A 125 5.00 -20.27 -5.36
N SER A 126 5.59 -19.09 -5.13
CA SER A 126 6.65 -18.50 -5.96
C SER A 126 7.64 -17.74 -5.06
N PRO A 127 8.76 -18.38 -4.65
CA PRO A 127 9.71 -17.75 -3.74
C PRO A 127 10.28 -16.42 -4.21
N GLU A 128 10.40 -16.21 -5.52
CA GLU A 128 10.87 -14.97 -6.15
C GLU A 128 9.82 -13.85 -6.14
N ALA A 129 8.56 -14.18 -5.86
CA ALA A 129 7.47 -13.20 -5.84
C ALA A 129 7.49 -12.30 -4.60
N MET A 130 8.19 -12.71 -3.54
CA MET A 130 8.38 -11.91 -2.33
C MET A 130 9.81 -11.42 -2.20
N LYS A 131 9.99 -10.10 -2.11
CA LYS A 131 11.29 -9.45 -1.99
C LYS A 131 11.29 -8.44 -0.86
N VAL A 132 12.36 -8.44 -0.08
CA VAL A 132 12.66 -7.40 0.90
C VAL A 132 13.92 -6.67 0.47
N ARG A 133 13.83 -5.37 0.28
CA ARG A 133 14.96 -4.51 -0.06
C ARG A 133 15.52 -3.86 1.19
N THR A 134 16.81 -3.71 1.24
CA THR A 134 17.52 -2.90 2.23
C THR A 134 18.46 -1.94 1.49
N PRO A 135 19.06 -0.94 2.15
CA PRO A 135 20.06 -0.08 1.50
C PRO A 135 21.25 -0.85 0.92
N ALA A 136 21.57 -2.04 1.46
CA ALA A 136 22.74 -2.82 1.07
C ALA A 136 22.42 -4.01 0.14
N ALA A 137 21.17 -4.50 0.11
CA ALA A 137 20.84 -5.75 -0.58
C ALA A 137 19.36 -5.86 -0.94
N VAL A 138 19.08 -6.77 -1.89
CA VAL A 138 17.74 -7.24 -2.20
C VAL A 138 17.68 -8.72 -1.80
N LEU A 139 16.77 -9.04 -0.90
CA LEU A 139 16.59 -10.38 -0.36
C LEU A 139 15.36 -11.01 -1.00
N GLY A 140 15.55 -12.10 -1.71
CA GLY A 140 14.47 -13.00 -2.10
C GLY A 140 14.09 -13.88 -0.92
N VAL A 141 12.80 -14.06 -0.69
CA VAL A 141 12.31 -14.87 0.43
C VAL A 141 12.28 -16.33 0.03
N ARG A 142 13.29 -17.07 0.48
CA ARG A 142 13.29 -18.53 0.43
C ARG A 142 13.22 -19.06 1.86
N GLY A 143 12.13 -19.69 2.21
CA GLY A 143 11.91 -20.23 3.54
C GLY A 143 10.69 -19.64 4.23
N THR A 144 10.44 -20.09 5.46
CA THR A 144 9.25 -19.72 6.20
C THR A 144 9.44 -18.51 7.09
N GLU A 145 10.66 -18.27 7.56
CA GLU A 145 10.95 -17.18 8.52
C GLU A 145 12.38 -16.68 8.35
N PHE A 146 12.57 -15.36 8.44
CA PHE A 146 13.88 -14.73 8.49
C PHE A 146 13.82 -13.37 9.19
N LEU A 147 14.98 -12.93 9.69
CA LEU A 147 15.16 -11.63 10.34
C LEU A 147 16.15 -10.80 9.53
N VAL A 148 15.78 -9.55 9.29
CA VAL A 148 16.63 -8.56 8.62
C VAL A 148 16.87 -7.40 9.59
N ARG A 149 18.12 -6.96 9.68
CA ARG A 149 18.48 -5.73 10.37
C ARG A 149 19.29 -4.84 9.45
N THR A 150 18.94 -3.56 9.42
CA THR A 150 19.74 -2.53 8.78
C THR A 150 20.19 -1.52 9.82
N GLY A 151 21.45 -1.07 9.74
CA GLY A 151 21.94 0.02 10.57
C GLY A 151 21.39 1.36 10.10
N ASP A 152 21.51 2.38 10.95
CA ASP A 152 21.32 3.77 10.53
C ASP A 152 22.51 4.16 9.63
N PRO A 153 22.32 4.58 8.37
CA PRO A 153 23.42 4.98 7.49
C PRO A 153 24.21 6.20 7.99
N LYS A 154 23.86 6.78 9.14
CA LYS A 154 24.49 7.96 9.73
C LYS A 154 25.31 7.67 10.99
N LYS A 155 25.57 6.40 11.33
CA LYS A 155 26.24 6.04 12.59
C LYS A 155 27.46 5.14 12.39
N ASP A 156 28.21 5.38 11.31
CA ASP A 156 29.59 4.91 11.16
C ASP A 156 30.51 6.09 10.94
#